data_09656f26368c105620b8e7101dfb3942
#
_entry.id   09656f26368c105620b8e7101dfb3942
#
_cell.length_a   1.000
_cell.length_b   1.000
_cell.length_c   1.000
_cell.angle_alpha   90.00
_cell.angle_beta   90.00
_cell.angle_gamma   90.00
#
_symmetry.space_group_name_H-M   'P 1'
#
loop_
_entity.id
_entity.type
_entity.pdbx_description
1 polymer ?
#
loop_
_entity_poly.entity_id
_entity_poly.type
_entity_poly.pdbx_seq_one_letter_code
_entity_poly.pdbx_strand_id
1 'polypeptide(L)'
;MNKSIFDYIAENLSDDMKQTALDFANHLQDSRVEFIKDNGYWKEKIYYLCKFKGEYVCFIAINDPDEPENHWTIWSEDSNAYEDANADDVVKNAAWKHVDHCGNCGSCGGGKIKNIFGKVFDNVCGCIFRIDNANQSDLPFLKKMIEFRIAEISGKSI
;
A
#
# COMPACT_ATOMS: atom_id res chain seq x y z
N MET A 1 -11.94 -1.46 25.07
CA MET A 1 -11.43 -2.43 24.11
C MET A 1 -10.88 -1.71 22.89
N ASN A 2 -9.70 -2.10 22.47
CA ASN A 2 -9.08 -1.49 21.31
C ASN A 2 -9.66 -2.06 20.03
N LYS A 3 -10.02 -1.19 19.11
CA LYS A 3 -10.50 -1.60 17.80
C LYS A 3 -9.32 -2.04 16.93
N SER A 4 -9.53 -3.07 16.12
CA SER A 4 -8.55 -3.52 15.13
C SER A 4 -8.78 -2.81 13.80
N ILE A 5 -7.84 -2.97 12.86
CA ILE A 5 -8.02 -2.46 11.50
C ILE A 5 -9.29 -3.01 10.87
N PHE A 6 -9.62 -4.27 11.17
CA PHE A 6 -10.84 -4.91 10.65
C PHE A 6 -12.10 -4.20 11.13
N ASP A 7 -12.13 -3.76 12.39
CA ASP A 7 -13.25 -3.01 12.95
C ASP A 7 -13.41 -1.66 12.25
N TYR A 8 -12.31 -0.93 12.05
CA TYR A 8 -12.36 0.35 11.37
C TYR A 8 -12.81 0.23 9.92
N ILE A 9 -12.35 -0.81 9.22
CA ILE A 9 -12.80 -1.08 7.85
C ILE A 9 -14.32 -1.33 7.83
N ALA A 10 -14.80 -2.18 8.73
CA ALA A 10 -16.22 -2.53 8.78
C ALA A 10 -17.10 -1.33 9.10
N GLU A 11 -16.62 -0.41 9.93
CA GLU A 11 -17.38 0.76 10.35
C GLU A 11 -17.35 1.92 9.35
N ASN A 12 -16.29 2.04 8.55
CA ASN A 12 -16.03 3.22 7.73
C ASN A 12 -16.16 3.00 6.23
N LEU A 13 -16.06 1.77 5.77
CA LEU A 13 -16.14 1.45 4.34
C LEU A 13 -17.37 0.63 4.04
N SER A 14 -17.82 0.66 2.81
CA SER A 14 -19.02 -0.05 2.39
C SER A 14 -18.80 -0.78 1.05
N ASP A 15 -19.69 -1.73 0.78
CA ASP A 15 -19.80 -2.45 -0.50
C ASP A 15 -18.47 -3.10 -0.94
N ASP A 16 -18.13 -2.96 -2.20
CA ASP A 16 -16.95 -3.56 -2.80
C ASP A 16 -15.65 -3.12 -2.12
N MET A 17 -15.55 -1.85 -1.75
CA MET A 17 -14.36 -1.33 -1.07
C MET A 17 -14.15 -1.96 0.30
N LYS A 18 -15.23 -2.16 1.05
CA LYS A 18 -15.15 -2.84 2.35
C LYS A 18 -14.61 -4.26 2.15
N GLN A 19 -15.16 -4.99 1.19
CA GLN A 19 -14.74 -6.37 0.93
C GLN A 19 -13.27 -6.41 0.51
N THR A 20 -12.85 -5.52 -0.39
CA THR A 20 -11.46 -5.43 -0.84
C THR A 20 -10.52 -5.12 0.31
N ALA A 21 -10.89 -4.15 1.15
CA ALA A 21 -10.07 -3.77 2.29
C ALA A 21 -9.94 -4.91 3.30
N LEU A 22 -11.02 -5.64 3.56
CA LEU A 22 -10.99 -6.82 4.44
C LEU A 22 -10.11 -7.92 3.85
N ASP A 23 -10.25 -8.19 2.56
CA ASP A 23 -9.44 -9.22 1.87
C ASP A 23 -7.95 -8.85 1.91
N PHE A 24 -7.64 -7.58 1.69
CA PHE A 24 -6.26 -7.10 1.75
C PHE A 24 -5.70 -7.21 3.16
N ALA A 25 -6.45 -6.76 4.16
CA ALA A 25 -6.03 -6.85 5.56
C ALA A 25 -5.83 -8.30 6.00
N ASN A 26 -6.71 -9.21 5.56
CA ASN A 26 -6.55 -10.64 5.81
C ASN A 26 -5.27 -11.19 5.18
N HIS A 27 -4.97 -10.77 3.96
CA HIS A 27 -3.72 -11.18 3.28
C HIS A 27 -2.49 -10.72 4.06
N LEU A 28 -2.50 -9.46 4.53
CA LEU A 28 -1.42 -8.93 5.36
C LEU A 28 -1.27 -9.75 6.64
N GLN A 29 -2.38 -10.02 7.33
CA GLN A 29 -2.36 -10.80 8.57
C GLN A 29 -1.84 -12.23 8.33
N ASP A 30 -2.30 -12.88 7.27
CA ASP A 30 -1.85 -14.23 6.90
C ASP A 30 -0.36 -14.25 6.54
N SER A 31 0.15 -13.13 6.05
CA SER A 31 1.57 -12.94 5.72
C SER A 31 2.41 -12.53 6.93
N ARG A 32 1.80 -12.47 8.11
CA ARG A 32 2.44 -12.10 9.39
C ARG A 32 2.92 -10.65 9.44
N VAL A 33 2.21 -9.78 8.76
CA VAL A 33 2.43 -8.34 8.82
C VAL A 33 1.79 -7.80 10.09
N GLU A 34 2.52 -6.95 10.79
CA GLU A 34 2.05 -6.27 12.01
C GLU A 34 1.37 -4.96 11.63
N PHE A 35 0.21 -4.71 12.23
CA PHE A 35 -0.51 -3.45 12.07
C PHE A 35 -0.24 -2.54 13.27
N ILE A 36 0.34 -1.37 13.02
CA ILE A 36 0.64 -0.41 14.08
C ILE A 36 -0.16 0.85 13.82
N LYS A 37 -1.15 1.12 14.67
CA LYS A 37 -1.95 2.33 14.52
C LYS A 37 -1.11 3.54 14.91
N ASP A 38 -1.02 4.52 14.01
CA ASP A 38 -0.27 5.74 14.24
C ASP A 38 -1.19 6.94 14.02
N ASN A 39 -1.18 7.86 14.96
CA ASN A 39 -1.94 9.09 14.84
C ASN A 39 -1.12 10.21 14.17
N GLY A 40 0.20 10.13 14.22
CA GLY A 40 1.09 11.10 13.62
C GLY A 40 0.66 12.54 13.86
N TYR A 41 0.64 13.34 12.81
CA TYR A 41 0.13 14.71 12.82
C TYR A 41 -1.38 14.78 12.61
N TRP A 42 -2.01 13.64 12.32
CA TRP A 42 -3.42 13.59 11.94
C TRP A 42 -4.24 12.89 13.02
N LYS A 43 -4.62 13.64 14.05
CA LYS A 43 -5.33 13.09 15.23
C LYS A 43 -6.65 12.40 14.89
N GLU A 44 -7.29 12.81 13.81
CA GLU A 44 -8.59 12.27 13.40
C GLU A 44 -8.49 11.24 12.29
N LYS A 45 -7.28 10.96 11.82
CA LYS A 45 -7.04 10.04 10.73
C LYS A 45 -6.83 8.62 11.25
N ILE A 46 -7.51 7.67 10.65
CA ILE A 46 -7.27 6.26 10.93
C ILE A 46 -6.13 5.82 10.03
N TYR A 47 -4.95 5.63 10.61
CA TYR A 47 -3.73 5.41 9.86
C TYR A 47 -2.95 4.24 10.47
N TYR A 48 -2.50 3.33 9.60
CA TYR A 48 -1.74 2.16 10.02
C TYR A 48 -0.40 2.07 9.32
N LEU A 49 0.65 1.81 10.10
CA LEU A 49 1.96 1.39 9.62
C LEU A 49 1.93 -0.12 9.59
N CYS A 50 2.26 -0.71 8.45
CA CYS A 50 2.26 -2.16 8.29
C CYS A 50 3.69 -2.64 8.15
N LYS A 51 4.14 -3.48 9.08
CA LYS A 51 5.53 -3.94 9.15
C LYS A 51 5.63 -5.45 9.09
N PHE A 52 6.71 -5.92 8.49
CA PHE A 52 7.09 -7.33 8.48
C PHE A 52 8.52 -7.43 9.02
N LYS A 53 8.69 -8.17 10.12
CA LYS A 53 9.99 -8.30 10.79
C LYS A 53 10.66 -6.95 11.09
N GLY A 54 9.85 -5.98 11.49
CA GLY A 54 10.32 -4.64 11.83
C GLY A 54 10.54 -3.70 10.65
N GLU A 55 10.34 -4.15 9.42
CA GLU A 55 10.51 -3.34 8.22
C GLU A 55 9.17 -2.93 7.64
N TYR A 56 9.09 -1.71 7.12
CA TYR A 56 7.84 -1.23 6.50
C TYR A 56 7.51 -2.01 5.23
N VAL A 57 6.25 -2.39 5.12
CA VAL A 57 5.71 -3.05 3.94
C VAL A 57 4.76 -2.12 3.19
N CYS A 58 3.84 -1.50 3.92
CA CYS A 58 2.89 -0.56 3.34
C CYS A 58 2.27 0.30 4.45
N PHE A 59 1.46 1.26 4.02
CA PHE A 59 0.74 2.18 4.91
C PHE A 59 -0.71 2.24 4.46
N ILE A 60 -1.65 2.29 5.40
CA ILE A 60 -3.08 2.33 5.10
C ILE A 60 -3.74 3.48 5.85
N ALA A 61 -4.50 4.31 5.13
CA ALA A 61 -5.37 5.33 5.73
C ALA A 61 -6.82 4.99 5.41
N ILE A 62 -7.69 5.10 6.40
CA ILE A 62 -9.12 4.79 6.27
C ILE A 62 -9.89 6.03 6.66
N ASN A 63 -10.84 6.43 5.80
CA ASN A 63 -11.74 7.54 6.05
C ASN A 63 -11.00 8.84 6.44
N ASP A 64 -10.05 9.23 5.59
CA ASP A 64 -9.26 10.45 5.79
C ASP A 64 -10.20 11.66 5.88
N PRO A 65 -10.09 12.50 6.93
CA PRO A 65 -10.96 13.69 7.07
C PRO A 65 -10.88 14.68 5.91
N ASP A 66 -9.76 14.70 5.19
CA ASP A 66 -9.56 15.58 4.03
C ASP A 66 -10.16 15.03 2.74
N GLU A 67 -10.73 13.84 2.79
CA GLU A 67 -11.32 13.16 1.65
C GLU A 67 -12.81 12.90 1.89
N PRO A 68 -13.59 12.61 0.83
CA PRO A 68 -15.00 12.24 1.00
C PRO A 68 -15.14 10.98 1.88
N GLU A 69 -16.31 10.79 2.45
CA GLU A 69 -16.61 9.58 3.20
C GLU A 69 -16.45 8.34 2.33
N ASN A 70 -16.28 7.17 2.95
CA ASN A 70 -16.09 5.91 2.25
C ASN A 70 -14.85 5.94 1.36
N HIS A 71 -13.71 6.31 1.97
CA HIS A 71 -12.44 6.48 1.26
C HIS A 71 -11.33 5.73 2.00
N TRP A 72 -10.45 5.08 1.27
CA TRP A 72 -9.23 4.49 1.85
C TRP A 72 -8.09 4.58 0.86
N THR A 73 -6.87 4.64 1.38
CA THR A 73 -5.65 4.78 0.58
C THR A 73 -4.59 3.82 1.09
N ILE A 74 -3.85 3.23 0.14
CA ILE A 74 -2.69 2.40 0.43
C ILE A 74 -1.48 3.06 -0.20
N TRP A 75 -0.38 3.16 0.57
CA TRP A 75 0.93 3.52 0.04
C TRP A 75 1.85 2.33 0.23
N SER A 76 2.68 2.05 -0.78
CA SER A 76 3.72 1.04 -0.62
C SER A 76 4.96 1.65 0.02
N GLU A 77 5.88 0.79 0.47
CA GLU A 77 7.26 1.20 0.75
C GLU A 77 8.10 0.84 -0.47
N ASP A 78 9.18 1.58 -0.71
CA ASP A 78 10.08 1.28 -1.82
C ASP A 78 10.68 -0.11 -1.66
N SER A 79 10.80 -0.84 -2.75
CA SER A 79 11.40 -2.15 -2.77
C SER A 79 12.16 -2.36 -4.07
N ASN A 80 13.37 -2.86 -3.97
CA ASN A 80 14.17 -3.23 -5.14
C ASN A 80 13.53 -4.38 -5.93
N ALA A 81 12.70 -5.17 -5.26
CA ALA A 81 11.97 -6.27 -5.90
C ALA A 81 11.05 -5.77 -7.02
N TYR A 82 10.58 -4.52 -6.96
CA TYR A 82 9.73 -3.96 -8.01
C TYR A 82 10.47 -3.75 -9.34
N GLU A 83 11.80 -3.75 -9.32
CA GLU A 83 12.60 -3.60 -10.55
C GLU A 83 12.71 -4.91 -11.32
N ASP A 84 12.94 -6.00 -10.61
CA ASP A 84 13.33 -7.29 -11.20
C ASP A 84 12.28 -8.40 -11.05
N ALA A 85 11.21 -8.16 -10.30
CA ALA A 85 10.22 -9.19 -10.05
C ALA A 85 9.53 -9.66 -11.32
N ASN A 86 9.32 -10.96 -11.41
CA ASN A 86 8.59 -11.54 -12.52
C ASN A 86 7.09 -11.46 -12.23
N ALA A 87 6.44 -10.48 -12.84
CA ALA A 87 5.01 -10.24 -12.68
C ALA A 87 4.28 -10.49 -13.99
N ASP A 88 3.02 -10.94 -13.92
CA ASP A 88 2.21 -11.10 -15.11
C ASP A 88 1.66 -9.74 -15.60
N ASP A 89 1.04 -9.74 -16.77
CA ASP A 89 0.57 -8.50 -17.39
C ASP A 89 -0.52 -7.81 -16.58
N VAL A 90 -1.37 -8.55 -15.91
CA VAL A 90 -2.42 -7.98 -15.06
C VAL A 90 -1.80 -7.18 -13.92
N VAL A 91 -0.81 -7.77 -13.26
CA VAL A 91 -0.09 -7.11 -12.16
C VAL A 91 0.71 -5.91 -12.67
N LYS A 92 1.44 -6.05 -13.78
CA LYS A 92 2.22 -4.96 -14.37
C LYS A 92 1.35 -3.77 -14.74
N ASN A 93 0.24 -4.01 -15.44
CA ASN A 93 -0.65 -2.94 -15.89
C ASN A 93 -1.27 -2.21 -14.69
N ALA A 94 -1.67 -2.93 -13.66
CA ALA A 94 -2.19 -2.33 -12.44
C ALA A 94 -1.12 -1.50 -11.73
N ALA A 95 0.10 -2.06 -11.62
CA ALA A 95 1.21 -1.36 -10.98
C ALA A 95 1.52 -0.03 -11.68
N TRP A 96 1.64 -0.06 -13.00
CA TRP A 96 1.96 1.16 -13.76
C TRP A 96 0.91 2.25 -13.63
N LYS A 97 -0.34 1.87 -13.45
CA LYS A 97 -1.46 2.79 -13.23
C LYS A 97 -1.39 3.49 -11.88
N HIS A 98 -0.79 2.85 -10.88
CA HIS A 98 -0.77 3.33 -9.51
C HIS A 98 0.59 3.90 -9.08
N VAL A 99 1.52 4.10 -10.02
CA VAL A 99 2.79 4.76 -9.71
C VAL A 99 2.48 6.18 -9.25
N ASP A 100 2.99 6.53 -8.07
CA ASP A 100 2.79 7.86 -7.51
C ASP A 100 3.94 8.77 -7.91
N HIS A 101 3.61 9.97 -8.37
CA HIS A 101 4.59 10.97 -8.78
C HIS A 101 4.81 11.97 -7.66
N CYS A 102 6.03 12.49 -7.57
CA CYS A 102 6.39 13.44 -6.52
C CYS A 102 5.56 14.73 -6.64
N GLY A 103 4.83 15.05 -5.57
CA GLY A 103 4.08 16.30 -5.46
C GLY A 103 4.81 17.39 -4.69
N ASN A 104 6.12 17.21 -4.45
CA ASN A 104 6.95 18.15 -3.70
C ASN A 104 6.45 18.38 -2.27
N CYS A 105 6.03 17.30 -1.61
CA CYS A 105 5.50 17.37 -0.25
C CYS A 105 6.56 17.69 0.82
N GLY A 106 7.85 17.59 0.46
CA GLY A 106 8.94 17.87 1.38
C GLY A 106 9.31 16.72 2.31
N SER A 107 8.63 15.57 2.19
CA SER A 107 8.86 14.41 3.06
C SER A 107 10.09 13.58 2.65
N CYS A 108 10.52 13.76 1.40
CA CYS A 108 11.71 13.06 0.86
C CYS A 108 12.49 14.03 0.00
N GLY A 109 13.60 13.59 -0.56
CA GLY A 109 14.48 14.43 -1.39
C GLY A 109 13.94 14.78 -2.78
N GLY A 110 12.66 14.54 -3.05
CA GLY A 110 12.04 14.75 -4.35
C GLY A 110 11.85 13.45 -5.10
N GLY A 111 11.30 13.55 -6.31
CA GLY A 111 11.04 12.39 -7.15
C GLY A 111 12.32 11.75 -7.68
N LYS A 112 12.26 10.46 -7.96
CA LYS A 112 13.41 9.71 -8.47
C LYS A 112 13.03 8.95 -9.74
N ILE A 113 14.04 8.49 -10.47
CA ILE A 113 13.85 7.61 -11.62
C ILE A 113 13.78 6.18 -11.06
N LYS A 114 12.77 5.43 -11.48
CA LYS A 114 12.57 4.06 -11.01
C LYS A 114 12.13 3.16 -12.14
N ASN A 115 12.75 2.00 -12.25
CA ASN A 115 12.29 0.93 -13.12
C ASN A 115 11.25 0.12 -12.35
N ILE A 116 10.04 0.01 -12.89
CA ILE A 116 8.96 -0.71 -12.24
C ILE A 116 8.48 -1.79 -13.21
N PHE A 117 8.81 -3.03 -12.89
CA PHE A 117 8.48 -4.21 -13.69
C PHE A 117 8.85 -4.05 -15.17
N GLY A 118 10.03 -3.48 -15.43
CA GLY A 118 10.56 -3.33 -16.78
C GLY A 118 10.22 -2.02 -17.48
N LYS A 119 9.47 -1.14 -16.84
CA LYS A 119 9.14 0.18 -17.41
C LYS A 119 9.74 1.29 -16.52
N VAL A 120 10.45 2.22 -17.15
CA VAL A 120 11.11 3.31 -16.43
C VAL A 120 10.16 4.50 -16.28
N PHE A 121 10.04 4.98 -15.06
CA PHE A 121 9.28 6.18 -14.72
C PHE A 121 10.20 7.23 -14.11
N ASP A 122 9.95 8.49 -14.40
CA ASP A 122 10.66 9.59 -13.75
C ASP A 122 9.79 10.22 -12.65
N ASN A 123 10.40 11.03 -11.82
CA ASN A 123 9.73 11.80 -10.76
C ASN A 123 8.83 10.94 -9.86
N VAL A 124 9.28 9.72 -9.56
CA VAL A 124 8.52 8.76 -8.74
C VAL A 124 8.65 9.11 -7.26
N CYS A 125 7.52 9.09 -6.55
CA CYS A 125 7.49 9.29 -5.10
C CYS A 125 8.27 8.18 -4.38
N GLY A 126 8.84 8.51 -3.21
CA GLY A 126 9.59 7.55 -2.41
C GLY A 126 8.80 6.31 -1.99
N CYS A 127 7.47 6.40 -1.92
CA CYS A 127 6.63 5.25 -1.61
C CYS A 127 6.38 4.34 -2.82
N ILE A 128 6.62 4.79 -4.03
CA ILE A 128 6.45 4.15 -5.32
C ILE A 128 4.98 4.09 -5.75
N PHE A 129 4.11 3.40 -4.99
CA PHE A 129 2.70 3.21 -5.35
C PHE A 129 1.77 3.89 -4.37
N ARG A 130 0.71 4.50 -4.90
CA ARG A 130 -0.41 5.00 -4.12
C ARG A 130 -1.70 4.53 -4.77
N ILE A 131 -2.55 3.87 -4.00
CA ILE A 131 -3.82 3.34 -4.49
C ILE A 131 -4.94 3.93 -3.65
N ASP A 132 -5.77 4.76 -4.28
CA ASP A 132 -6.95 5.33 -3.63
C ASP A 132 -8.18 4.49 -3.97
N ASN A 133 -8.97 4.17 -2.96
CA ASN A 133 -10.24 3.46 -3.13
C ASN A 133 -10.12 2.18 -3.93
N ALA A 134 -9.11 1.36 -3.59
CA ALA A 134 -8.89 0.08 -4.26
C ALA A 134 -10.15 -0.78 -4.22
N ASN A 135 -10.43 -1.46 -5.31
CA ASN A 135 -11.55 -2.36 -5.46
C ASN A 135 -11.07 -3.78 -5.79
N GLN A 136 -12.01 -4.71 -6.00
CA GLN A 136 -11.66 -6.12 -6.23
C GLN A 136 -10.73 -6.33 -7.43
N SER A 137 -10.81 -5.48 -8.44
CA SER A 137 -9.92 -5.60 -9.61
C SER A 137 -8.47 -5.24 -9.29
N ASP A 138 -8.23 -4.46 -8.24
CA ASP A 138 -6.89 -4.09 -7.80
C ASP A 138 -6.24 -5.14 -6.91
N LEU A 139 -7.05 -6.03 -6.34
CA LEU A 139 -6.58 -6.96 -5.30
C LEU A 139 -5.42 -7.86 -5.72
N PRO A 140 -5.39 -8.44 -6.95
CA PRO A 140 -4.23 -9.25 -7.36
C PRO A 140 -2.92 -8.48 -7.33
N PHE A 141 -2.93 -7.22 -7.78
CA PHE A 141 -1.75 -6.35 -7.71
C PHE A 141 -1.37 -6.05 -6.26
N LEU A 142 -2.34 -5.71 -5.42
CA LEU A 142 -2.09 -5.40 -4.01
C LEU A 142 -1.41 -6.56 -3.31
N LYS A 143 -1.89 -7.77 -3.54
CA LYS A 143 -1.30 -8.97 -2.94
C LYS A 143 0.12 -9.20 -3.41
N LYS A 144 0.38 -9.06 -4.71
CA LYS A 144 1.72 -9.23 -5.27
C LYS A 144 2.69 -8.17 -4.78
N MET A 145 2.24 -6.93 -4.69
CA MET A 145 3.04 -5.82 -4.15
C MET A 145 3.58 -6.18 -2.76
N ILE A 146 2.73 -6.71 -1.91
CA ILE A 146 3.09 -7.12 -0.56
C ILE A 146 4.03 -8.32 -0.59
N GLU A 147 3.73 -9.33 -1.40
CA GLU A 147 4.56 -10.53 -1.52
C GLU A 147 5.98 -10.20 -1.98
N PHE A 148 6.13 -9.33 -2.97
CA PHE A 148 7.44 -8.91 -3.46
C PHE A 148 8.24 -8.18 -2.38
N ARG A 149 7.59 -7.28 -1.65
CA ARG A 149 8.26 -6.54 -0.57
C ARG A 149 8.69 -7.48 0.57
N ILE A 150 7.82 -8.40 0.97
CA ILE A 150 8.12 -9.38 2.02
C ILE A 150 9.28 -10.27 1.58
N ALA A 151 9.31 -10.69 0.32
CA ALA A 151 10.40 -11.51 -0.21
C ALA A 151 11.73 -10.76 -0.14
N GLU A 152 11.76 -9.47 -0.45
CA GLU A 152 12.97 -8.67 -0.32
C GLU A 152 13.44 -8.60 1.14
N ILE A 153 12.52 -8.32 2.06
CA ILE A 153 12.84 -8.26 3.50
C ILE A 153 13.39 -9.60 3.99
N SER A 154 12.82 -10.70 3.50
CA SER A 154 13.23 -12.05 3.87
C SER A 154 14.53 -12.49 3.19
N GLY A 155 15.06 -11.72 2.26
CA GLY A 155 16.25 -12.06 1.49
C GLY A 155 16.02 -13.17 0.49
N LYS A 156 14.76 -13.40 0.07
CA LYS A 156 14.43 -14.45 -0.89
C LYS A 156 14.38 -13.89 -2.30
N SER A 157 14.88 -14.68 -3.24
CA SER A 157 14.76 -14.40 -4.67
C SER A 157 13.33 -14.69 -5.14
N ILE A 158 12.81 -13.84 -6.00
CA ILE A 158 11.47 -14.03 -6.54
C ILE A 158 11.58 -14.48 -8.00
#